data_8e2e108c0fcdcbdd56d064c20105f5be
#
_entry.id   8e2e108c0fcdcbdd56d064c20105f5be
#
_cell.length_a   1.000
_cell.length_b   1.000
_cell.length_c   1.000
_cell.angle_alpha   90.00
_cell.angle_beta   90.00
_cell.angle_gamma   90.00
#
_symmetry.space_group_name_H-M   'P 1'
#
loop_
_entity.id
_entity.type
_entity.pdbx_description
1 polymer ?
#
loop_
_entity_poly.entity_id
_entity_poly.type
_entity_poly.pdbx_seq_one_letter_code
_entity_poly.pdbx_strand_id
1 'polypeptide(L)'
;ITFSKQYSSVGISFRFDSETGGYCSALNIKWYQGSALKADQDFTPDAVEYFCQKRVESYNKLILTFKKTNLPYRYAKIDHVIFGVHRSFGMSELRKASAVNETDLSSTKLPGSKLSWTLDSQDDIEFMFQLKQPVEVRNNDTLIGVYYIDSYKRTSSRVYPIECCDAIGVLNDMPFAGGVY
;
A
#
# COMPACT_ATOMS: atom_id res chain seq x y z
N ILE A 1 12.74 -3.56 12.75
CA ILE A 1 11.92 -2.33 12.64
C ILE A 1 11.11 -2.23 13.92
N THR A 2 11.17 -1.07 14.60
CA THR A 2 10.38 -0.81 15.81
C THR A 2 9.53 0.44 15.56
N PHE A 3 8.27 0.39 15.95
CA PHE A 3 7.31 1.47 15.79
C PHE A 3 6.97 2.09 17.14
N SER A 4 6.65 3.39 17.13
CA SER A 4 6.19 4.12 18.32
C SER A 4 4.76 3.78 18.73
N LYS A 5 3.94 3.28 17.77
CA LYS A 5 2.53 2.90 17.96
C LYS A 5 2.33 1.44 17.56
N GLN A 6 1.19 0.88 17.96
CA GLN A 6 0.76 -0.43 17.50
C GLN A 6 0.08 -0.31 16.14
N TYR A 7 0.35 -1.27 15.26
CA TYR A 7 -0.21 -1.38 13.93
C TYR A 7 -0.87 -2.74 13.74
N SER A 8 -1.79 -2.80 12.80
CA SER A 8 -2.38 -4.02 12.30
C SER A 8 -2.29 -4.02 10.79
N SER A 9 -1.94 -5.14 10.18
CA SER A 9 -1.86 -5.25 8.73
C SER A 9 -2.32 -6.62 8.25
N VAL A 10 -2.79 -6.69 7.02
CA VAL A 10 -3.15 -7.94 6.35
C VAL A 10 -1.94 -8.62 5.70
N GLY A 11 -0.82 -7.93 5.67
CA GLY A 11 0.45 -8.42 5.14
C GLY A 11 1.46 -7.31 4.99
N ILE A 12 2.59 -7.64 4.37
CA ILE A 12 3.68 -6.73 4.08
C ILE A 12 4.12 -6.96 2.64
N SER A 13 4.16 -5.90 1.83
CA SER A 13 4.69 -5.95 0.47
C SER A 13 6.15 -5.55 0.47
N PHE A 14 6.96 -6.30 -0.26
CA PHE A 14 8.35 -5.98 -0.55
C PHE A 14 8.48 -5.63 -2.03
N ARG A 15 9.14 -4.53 -2.31
CA ARG A 15 9.68 -4.23 -3.62
C ARG A 15 11.19 -4.29 -3.53
N PHE A 16 11.77 -5.24 -4.25
CA PHE A 16 13.20 -5.40 -4.39
C PHE A 16 13.71 -4.60 -5.58
N ASP A 17 15.03 -4.55 -5.74
CA ASP A 17 15.70 -3.84 -6.83
C ASP A 17 15.26 -4.37 -8.21
N SER A 18 14.48 -3.58 -8.92
CA SER A 18 13.99 -3.91 -10.26
C SER A 18 15.08 -3.78 -11.35
N GLU A 19 16.10 -2.96 -11.13
CA GLU A 19 17.19 -2.75 -12.12
C GLU A 19 18.02 -4.01 -12.30
N THR A 20 18.33 -4.69 -11.20
CA THR A 20 19.15 -5.91 -11.24
C THR A 20 18.33 -7.20 -11.26
N GLY A 21 17.02 -7.11 -11.05
CA GLY A 21 16.13 -8.28 -10.90
C GLY A 21 16.46 -9.14 -9.69
N GLY A 22 17.23 -8.61 -8.74
CA GLY A 22 17.66 -9.31 -7.53
C GLY A 22 16.59 -9.22 -6.45
N TYR A 23 16.15 -10.37 -5.94
CA TYR A 23 15.19 -10.41 -4.84
C TYR A 23 15.56 -11.46 -3.80
N CYS A 24 14.98 -11.37 -2.61
CA CYS A 24 15.10 -12.39 -1.58
C CYS A 24 14.17 -13.55 -1.90
N SER A 25 14.70 -14.73 -2.12
CA SER A 25 13.92 -15.95 -2.44
C SER A 25 13.51 -16.76 -1.20
N ALA A 26 14.00 -16.40 -0.01
CA ALA A 26 13.54 -16.97 1.26
C ALA A 26 13.64 -15.90 2.36
N LEU A 27 12.51 -15.55 2.94
CA LEU A 27 12.33 -14.49 3.92
C LEU A 27 11.56 -15.05 5.13
N ASN A 28 11.99 -14.68 6.34
CA ASN A 28 11.21 -14.89 7.56
C ASN A 28 10.81 -13.55 8.15
N ILE A 29 9.58 -13.47 8.62
CA ILE A 29 9.06 -12.30 9.33
C ILE A 29 8.52 -12.73 10.69
N LYS A 30 8.95 -12.00 11.73
CA LYS A 30 8.42 -12.15 13.08
C LYS A 30 7.78 -10.84 13.53
N TRP A 31 6.55 -10.92 14.01
CA TRP A 31 5.79 -9.79 14.54
C TRP A 31 5.76 -9.87 16.05
N TYR A 32 5.98 -8.74 16.71
CA TYR A 32 5.99 -8.64 18.16
C TYR A 32 5.11 -7.48 18.65
N GLN A 33 4.53 -7.67 19.82
CA GLN A 33 3.94 -6.62 20.64
C GLN A 33 4.82 -6.49 21.90
N GLY A 34 5.66 -5.45 21.94
CA GLY A 34 6.72 -5.36 22.93
C GLY A 34 7.70 -6.54 22.82
N SER A 35 7.76 -7.38 23.83
CA SER A 35 8.56 -8.63 23.83
C SER A 35 7.76 -9.88 23.42
N ALA A 36 6.43 -9.80 23.35
CA ALA A 36 5.58 -10.94 23.03
C ALA A 36 5.56 -11.21 21.53
N LEU A 37 5.88 -12.44 21.12
CA LEU A 37 5.79 -12.90 19.74
C LEU A 37 4.30 -13.07 19.37
N LYS A 38 3.84 -12.36 18.34
CA LYS A 38 2.47 -12.43 17.81
C LYS A 38 2.34 -13.42 16.66
N ALA A 39 3.33 -13.41 15.77
CA ALA A 39 3.39 -14.33 14.64
C ALA A 39 4.83 -14.54 14.18
N ASP A 40 5.09 -15.71 13.58
CA ASP A 40 6.34 -16.10 12.95
C ASP A 40 5.99 -16.83 11.65
N GLN A 41 6.46 -16.35 10.52
CA GLN A 41 6.10 -16.91 9.21
C GLN A 41 7.26 -16.83 8.23
N ASP A 42 7.49 -17.93 7.52
CA ASP A 42 8.38 -18.02 6.37
C ASP A 42 7.62 -17.73 5.08
N PHE A 43 8.28 -17.02 4.15
CA PHE A 43 7.79 -16.68 2.82
C PHE A 43 8.84 -17.03 1.78
N THR A 44 8.39 -17.33 0.56
CA THR A 44 9.24 -17.68 -0.58
C THR A 44 8.93 -16.75 -1.76
N PRO A 45 9.43 -15.50 -1.72
CA PRO A 45 9.26 -14.60 -2.85
C PRO A 45 9.80 -15.21 -4.14
N ASP A 46 9.08 -15.02 -5.24
CA ASP A 46 9.38 -15.52 -6.58
C ASP A 46 9.54 -14.38 -7.61
N ALA A 47 9.34 -13.13 -7.18
CA ALA A 47 9.44 -11.94 -8.01
C ALA A 47 10.03 -10.76 -7.22
N VAL A 48 10.40 -9.69 -7.96
CA VAL A 48 10.89 -8.43 -7.38
C VAL A 48 9.83 -7.66 -6.59
N GLU A 49 8.56 -7.90 -6.88
CA GLU A 49 7.45 -7.44 -6.08
C GLU A 49 6.74 -8.66 -5.46
N TYR A 50 6.66 -8.69 -4.15
CA TYR A 50 6.07 -9.83 -3.45
C TYR A 50 5.27 -9.39 -2.23
N PHE A 51 4.07 -9.95 -2.08
CA PHE A 51 3.20 -9.71 -0.95
C PHE A 51 3.24 -10.88 0.05
N CYS A 52 3.78 -10.61 1.23
CA CYS A 52 3.78 -11.53 2.36
C CYS A 52 2.42 -11.50 3.05
N GLN A 53 1.47 -12.32 2.58
CA GLN A 53 0.11 -12.35 3.12
C GLN A 53 0.08 -13.00 4.50
N LYS A 54 -0.11 -12.18 5.53
CA LYS A 54 -0.30 -12.62 6.91
C LYS A 54 -0.99 -11.52 7.71
N ARG A 55 -2.24 -11.74 8.08
CA ARG A 55 -2.95 -10.83 8.98
C ARG A 55 -2.39 -10.93 10.39
N VAL A 56 -1.90 -9.81 10.91
CA VAL A 56 -1.40 -9.69 12.29
C VAL A 56 -1.92 -8.40 12.88
N GLU A 57 -2.44 -8.47 14.08
CA GLU A 57 -3.05 -7.34 14.78
C GLU A 57 -2.18 -6.90 15.98
N SER A 58 -2.20 -5.59 16.23
CA SER A 58 -1.60 -4.96 17.42
C SER A 58 -0.12 -5.30 17.62
N TYR A 59 0.69 -5.20 16.57
CA TYR A 59 2.14 -5.34 16.66
C TYR A 59 2.83 -3.95 16.63
N ASN A 60 4.00 -3.86 17.25
CA ASN A 60 4.83 -2.65 17.24
C ASN A 60 6.30 -2.92 16.92
N LYS A 61 6.66 -4.17 16.62
CA LYS A 61 8.02 -4.52 16.23
C LYS A 61 8.00 -5.65 15.20
N LEU A 62 8.88 -5.54 14.22
CA LEU A 62 9.14 -6.55 13.20
C LEU A 62 10.61 -6.94 13.19
N ILE A 63 10.87 -8.23 13.04
CA ILE A 63 12.18 -8.75 12.71
C ILE A 63 12.06 -9.42 11.33
N LEU A 64 12.81 -8.89 10.36
CA LEU A 64 12.92 -9.39 9.00
C LEU A 64 14.24 -10.14 8.87
N THR A 65 14.19 -11.39 8.45
CA THR A 65 15.38 -12.22 8.22
C THR A 65 15.42 -12.68 6.78
N PHE A 66 16.35 -12.11 6.01
CA PHE A 66 16.60 -12.48 4.61
C PHE A 66 17.52 -13.69 4.60
N LYS A 67 16.99 -14.87 4.22
CA LYS A 67 17.69 -16.15 4.32
C LYS A 67 18.43 -16.51 3.04
N LYS A 68 17.87 -16.15 1.86
CA LYS A 68 18.41 -16.54 0.56
C LYS A 68 18.02 -15.50 -0.51
N THR A 69 18.88 -15.29 -1.47
CA THR A 69 18.61 -14.49 -2.68
C THR A 69 18.39 -15.40 -3.90
N ASN A 70 17.68 -14.89 -4.91
CA ASN A 70 17.46 -15.60 -6.18
C ASN A 70 18.74 -15.76 -6.99
N LEU A 71 19.72 -14.85 -6.82
CA LEU A 71 21.01 -14.87 -7.49
C LEU A 71 22.13 -15.19 -6.48
N PRO A 72 23.10 -16.03 -6.84
CA PRO A 72 24.21 -16.35 -5.96
C PRO A 72 25.13 -15.13 -5.75
N TYR A 73 25.75 -15.06 -4.58
CA TYR A 73 26.70 -14.00 -4.21
C TYR A 73 26.16 -12.57 -4.30
N ARG A 74 24.85 -12.39 -4.12
CA ARG A 74 24.16 -11.09 -4.11
C ARG A 74 23.54 -10.81 -2.77
N TYR A 75 23.46 -9.53 -2.42
CA TYR A 75 22.63 -9.07 -1.30
C TYR A 75 21.22 -8.80 -1.77
N ALA A 76 20.23 -9.06 -0.91
CA ALA A 76 18.87 -8.60 -1.15
C ALA A 76 18.85 -7.07 -1.02
N LYS A 77 18.63 -6.39 -2.13
CA LYS A 77 18.41 -4.95 -2.13
C LYS A 77 16.92 -4.69 -2.05
N ILE A 78 16.50 -3.96 -1.03
CA ILE A 78 15.12 -3.61 -0.81
C ILE A 78 14.95 -2.15 -1.21
N ASP A 79 14.04 -1.93 -2.12
CA ASP A 79 13.65 -0.60 -2.57
C ASP A 79 12.57 -0.03 -1.63
N HIS A 80 11.49 -0.80 -1.43
CA HIS A 80 10.39 -0.40 -0.55
C HIS A 80 9.88 -1.56 0.30
N VAL A 81 9.44 -1.21 1.52
CA VAL A 81 8.64 -2.08 2.40
C VAL A 81 7.35 -1.36 2.69
N ILE A 82 6.23 -1.92 2.24
CA ILE A 82 4.91 -1.30 2.35
C ILE A 82 4.04 -2.17 3.26
N PHE A 83 3.44 -1.57 4.26
CA PHE A 83 2.51 -2.24 5.16
C PHE A 83 1.12 -2.25 4.53
N GLY A 84 0.60 -3.44 4.30
CA GLY A 84 -0.62 -3.67 3.54
C GLY A 84 -0.33 -4.33 2.20
N VAL A 85 -1.20 -4.13 1.23
CA VAL A 85 -1.05 -4.71 -0.10
C VAL A 85 -0.41 -3.70 -1.04
N HIS A 86 0.65 -4.11 -1.74
CA HIS A 86 1.09 -3.47 -2.98
C HIS A 86 0.65 -4.35 -4.14
N ARG A 87 -0.26 -3.86 -4.96
CA ARG A 87 -0.66 -4.50 -6.22
C ARG A 87 -0.76 -3.45 -7.31
N SER A 88 -0.17 -3.74 -8.44
CA SER A 88 -0.34 -2.94 -9.65
C SER A 88 -1.54 -3.44 -10.43
N PHE A 89 -2.44 -2.53 -10.81
CA PHE A 89 -3.60 -2.82 -11.63
C PHE A 89 -3.37 -2.25 -13.02
N GLY A 90 -3.46 -3.12 -14.02
CA GLY A 90 -3.30 -2.73 -15.42
C GLY A 90 -4.63 -2.38 -16.10
N MET A 91 -4.54 -1.94 -17.35
CA MET A 91 -5.73 -1.57 -18.17
C MET A 91 -6.72 -2.72 -18.35
N SER A 92 -6.30 -3.97 -18.21
CA SER A 92 -7.19 -5.14 -18.30
C SER A 92 -8.12 -5.29 -17.09
N GLU A 93 -7.73 -4.73 -15.93
CA GLU A 93 -8.49 -4.78 -14.69
C GLU A 93 -9.24 -3.48 -14.42
N LEU A 94 -8.86 -2.38 -15.09
CA LEU A 94 -9.50 -1.08 -14.96
C LEU A 94 -10.67 -0.94 -15.93
N ARG A 95 -11.91 -0.83 -15.42
CA ARG A 95 -13.08 -0.51 -16.25
C ARG A 95 -13.19 0.98 -16.56
N LYS A 96 -12.88 1.81 -15.56
CA LYS A 96 -13.00 3.25 -15.65
C LYS A 96 -12.02 3.88 -14.66
N ALA A 97 -11.37 4.95 -15.07
CA ALA A 97 -10.61 5.84 -14.20
C ALA A 97 -10.87 7.29 -14.60
N SER A 98 -11.04 8.18 -13.63
CA SER A 98 -11.24 9.61 -13.84
C SER A 98 -10.55 10.36 -12.73
N ALA A 99 -9.67 11.28 -13.08
CA ALA A 99 -9.07 12.22 -12.14
C ALA A 99 -9.65 13.60 -12.40
N VAL A 100 -10.14 14.26 -11.37
CA VAL A 100 -10.69 15.61 -11.41
C VAL A 100 -9.86 16.48 -10.49
N ASN A 101 -9.28 17.54 -11.05
CA ASN A 101 -8.59 18.59 -10.30
C ASN A 101 -9.53 19.78 -10.19
N GLU A 102 -10.01 20.05 -8.98
CA GLU A 102 -10.84 21.22 -8.71
C GLU A 102 -9.92 22.41 -8.46
N THR A 103 -9.98 23.39 -9.37
CA THR A 103 -9.30 24.68 -9.20
C THR A 103 -10.36 25.78 -9.26
N ASP A 104 -10.75 26.30 -8.11
CA ASP A 104 -11.62 27.46 -8.02
C ASP A 104 -10.81 28.66 -7.54
N LEU A 105 -10.50 29.55 -8.48
CA LEU A 105 -9.73 30.78 -8.22
C LEU A 105 -10.47 31.76 -7.30
N SER A 106 -11.77 31.61 -7.13
CA SER A 106 -12.61 32.46 -6.27
C SER A 106 -12.86 31.85 -4.88
N SER A 107 -12.47 30.60 -4.68
CA SER A 107 -12.69 29.88 -3.43
C SER A 107 -11.64 30.19 -2.37
N THR A 108 -12.07 30.34 -1.14
CA THR A 108 -11.18 30.37 0.05
C THR A 108 -10.74 28.96 0.49
N LYS A 109 -11.25 27.91 -0.19
CA LYS A 109 -10.88 26.51 0.08
C LYS A 109 -9.65 26.14 -0.73
N LEU A 110 -8.78 25.33 -0.15
CA LEU A 110 -7.66 24.76 -0.88
C LEU A 110 -8.19 23.87 -2.02
N PRO A 111 -7.63 23.97 -3.23
CA PRO A 111 -8.01 23.10 -4.33
C PRO A 111 -7.69 21.66 -3.98
N GLY A 112 -8.63 20.75 -4.22
CA GLY A 112 -8.47 19.34 -3.99
C GLY A 112 -8.58 18.54 -5.28
N SER A 113 -7.88 17.43 -5.36
CA SER A 113 -7.96 16.49 -6.47
C SER A 113 -8.65 15.20 -6.02
N LYS A 114 -9.51 14.68 -6.88
CA LYS A 114 -10.23 13.42 -6.65
C LYS A 114 -9.88 12.44 -7.76
N LEU A 115 -9.71 11.18 -7.39
CA LEU A 115 -9.54 10.07 -8.32
C LEU A 115 -10.65 9.06 -8.06
N SER A 116 -11.46 8.81 -9.09
CA SER A 116 -12.47 7.76 -9.08
C SER A 116 -12.07 6.67 -10.06
N TRP A 117 -12.04 5.43 -9.61
CA TRP A 117 -11.71 4.31 -10.45
C TRP A 117 -12.54 3.07 -10.12
N THR A 118 -12.70 2.19 -11.09
CA THR A 118 -13.49 0.98 -10.94
C THR A 118 -12.66 -0.21 -11.43
N LEU A 119 -12.44 -1.16 -10.54
CA LEU A 119 -11.78 -2.42 -10.85
C LEU A 119 -12.77 -3.50 -11.22
N ASP A 120 -12.36 -4.38 -12.14
CA ASP A 120 -12.97 -5.67 -12.41
C ASP A 120 -11.91 -6.76 -12.17
N SER A 121 -11.94 -7.38 -11.01
CA SER A 121 -11.00 -8.43 -10.65
C SER A 121 -11.68 -9.78 -10.56
N GLN A 122 -11.00 -10.82 -11.07
CA GLN A 122 -11.47 -12.21 -10.92
C GLN A 122 -11.21 -12.73 -9.49
N ASP A 123 -10.22 -12.13 -8.81
CA ASP A 123 -9.86 -12.48 -7.46
C ASP A 123 -10.70 -11.68 -6.45
N ASP A 124 -10.93 -12.26 -5.28
CA ASP A 124 -11.49 -11.53 -4.15
C ASP A 124 -10.38 -10.64 -3.54
N ILE A 125 -10.43 -9.35 -3.89
CA ILE A 125 -9.43 -8.37 -3.48
C ILE A 125 -9.94 -7.36 -2.44
N GLU A 126 -11.16 -7.54 -1.93
CA GLU A 126 -11.76 -6.60 -0.98
C GLU A 126 -10.91 -6.42 0.28
N PHE A 127 -10.28 -7.49 0.75
CA PHE A 127 -9.39 -7.46 1.92
C PHE A 127 -8.12 -6.61 1.71
N MET A 128 -7.82 -6.26 0.46
CA MET A 128 -6.63 -5.48 0.10
C MET A 128 -6.83 -3.99 0.32
N PHE A 129 -8.07 -3.50 0.31
CA PHE A 129 -8.33 -2.07 0.42
C PHE A 129 -8.42 -1.62 1.87
N GLN A 130 -7.74 -0.53 2.17
CA GLN A 130 -7.79 0.14 3.46
C GLN A 130 -8.02 1.62 3.24
N LEU A 131 -8.84 2.23 4.11
CA LEU A 131 -9.05 3.68 4.07
C LEU A 131 -7.72 4.42 4.29
N LYS A 132 -7.52 5.48 3.52
CA LYS A 132 -6.31 6.30 3.50
C LYS A 132 -5.04 5.55 3.05
N GLN A 133 -5.20 4.39 2.42
CA GLN A 133 -4.09 3.71 1.74
C GLN A 133 -3.67 4.51 0.51
N PRO A 134 -2.34 4.72 0.29
CA PRO A 134 -1.86 5.43 -0.88
C PRO A 134 -2.10 4.63 -2.17
N VAL A 135 -2.49 5.35 -3.22
CA VAL A 135 -2.68 4.86 -4.59
C VAL A 135 -1.85 5.72 -5.52
N GLU A 136 -0.85 5.13 -6.14
CA GLU A 136 -0.04 5.78 -7.16
C GLU A 136 -0.68 5.60 -8.53
N VAL A 137 -0.89 6.70 -9.24
CA VAL A 137 -1.33 6.68 -10.65
C VAL A 137 -0.10 6.93 -11.52
N ARG A 138 0.19 5.97 -12.40
CA ARG A 138 1.33 6.04 -13.32
C ARG A 138 0.87 5.91 -14.76
N ASN A 139 1.53 6.64 -15.66
CA ASN A 139 1.46 6.42 -17.10
C ASN A 139 2.81 5.86 -17.55
N ASN A 140 2.84 4.56 -17.85
CA ASN A 140 4.07 3.79 -17.94
C ASN A 140 4.88 4.00 -16.64
N ASP A 141 6.13 4.43 -16.72
CA ASP A 141 7.00 4.66 -15.55
C ASP A 141 6.85 6.06 -14.93
N THR A 142 6.07 6.95 -15.56
CA THR A 142 5.91 8.32 -15.08
C THR A 142 4.81 8.40 -14.03
N LEU A 143 5.16 8.83 -12.82
CA LEU A 143 4.19 9.11 -11.76
C LEU A 143 3.35 10.34 -12.12
N ILE A 144 2.03 10.17 -12.22
CA ILE A 144 1.07 11.27 -12.49
C ILE A 144 0.60 11.89 -11.18
N GLY A 145 0.33 11.07 -10.16
CA GLY A 145 -0.13 11.55 -8.87
C GLY A 145 -0.22 10.46 -7.82
N VAL A 146 -0.30 10.90 -6.56
CA VAL A 146 -0.53 10.04 -5.40
C VAL A 146 -1.84 10.47 -4.76
N TYR A 147 -2.74 9.52 -4.59
CA TYR A 147 -4.04 9.69 -3.97
C TYR A 147 -4.19 8.74 -2.79
N TYR A 148 -5.22 8.93 -1.99
CA TYR A 148 -5.49 8.11 -0.81
C TYR A 148 -6.93 7.60 -0.86
N ILE A 149 -7.14 6.31 -0.61
CA ILE A 149 -8.48 5.70 -0.62
C ILE A 149 -9.36 6.39 0.43
N ASP A 150 -10.42 6.99 -0.03
CA ASP A 150 -11.43 7.64 0.82
C ASP A 150 -12.62 6.72 1.08
N SER A 151 -13.07 6.05 0.04
CA SER A 151 -14.11 5.03 0.15
C SER A 151 -13.94 3.94 -0.91
N TYR A 152 -14.41 2.77 -0.60
CA TYR A 152 -14.55 1.67 -1.57
C TYR A 152 -15.81 0.87 -1.28
N LYS A 153 -16.34 0.24 -2.31
CA LYS A 153 -17.54 -0.57 -2.21
C LYS A 153 -17.42 -1.77 -3.16
N ARG A 154 -17.94 -2.91 -2.75
CA ARG A 154 -18.16 -4.05 -3.64
C ARG A 154 -19.56 -3.98 -4.21
N THR A 155 -19.71 -3.85 -5.52
CA THR A 155 -21.02 -3.77 -6.19
C THR A 155 -21.44 -5.09 -6.81
N SER A 156 -20.49 -5.96 -7.07
CA SER A 156 -20.72 -7.35 -7.53
C SER A 156 -19.57 -8.24 -7.09
N SER A 157 -19.61 -9.53 -7.42
CA SER A 157 -18.53 -10.46 -7.08
C SER A 157 -17.14 -10.03 -7.59
N ARG A 158 -17.07 -9.15 -8.61
CA ARG A 158 -15.84 -8.77 -9.29
C ARG A 158 -15.60 -7.28 -9.38
N VAL A 159 -16.60 -6.43 -9.08
CA VAL A 159 -16.54 -5.01 -9.39
C VAL A 159 -16.42 -4.18 -8.11
N TYR A 160 -15.36 -3.39 -8.06
CA TYR A 160 -14.99 -2.54 -6.93
C TYR A 160 -14.83 -1.08 -7.39
N PRO A 161 -15.86 -0.23 -7.25
CA PRO A 161 -15.70 1.23 -7.36
C PRO A 161 -14.95 1.75 -6.13
N ILE A 162 -13.95 2.59 -6.38
CA ILE A 162 -13.05 3.15 -5.37
C ILE A 162 -12.95 4.65 -5.61
N GLU A 163 -13.15 5.42 -4.55
CA GLU A 163 -12.97 6.86 -4.53
C GLU A 163 -11.74 7.21 -3.71
N CYS A 164 -10.93 8.11 -4.23
CA CYS A 164 -9.70 8.57 -3.60
C CYS A 164 -9.66 10.10 -3.58
N CYS A 165 -9.04 10.64 -2.54
CA CYS A 165 -8.71 12.05 -2.42
C CYS A 165 -7.19 12.26 -2.45
N ASP A 166 -6.75 13.47 -2.71
CA ASP A 166 -5.35 13.86 -2.58
C ASP A 166 -4.95 14.09 -1.10
N ALA A 167 -3.71 14.50 -0.87
CA ALA A 167 -3.22 14.79 0.48
C ALA A 167 -4.01 15.91 1.18
N ILE A 168 -4.56 16.87 0.43
CA ILE A 168 -5.38 17.96 0.97
C ILE A 168 -6.70 17.38 1.52
N GLY A 169 -7.32 16.46 0.79
CA GLY A 169 -8.51 15.76 1.26
C GLY A 169 -8.26 14.98 2.56
N VAL A 170 -7.09 14.33 2.66
CA VAL A 170 -6.71 13.63 3.91
C VAL A 170 -6.52 14.61 5.07
N LEU A 171 -5.89 15.76 4.83
CA LEU A 171 -5.69 16.80 5.84
C LEU A 171 -7.00 17.41 6.34
N ASN A 172 -7.98 17.59 5.44
CA ASN A 172 -9.31 18.11 5.80
C ASN A 172 -10.07 17.18 6.76
N ASP A 173 -9.79 15.87 6.71
CA ASP A 173 -10.41 14.89 7.60
C ASP A 173 -9.69 14.75 8.96
N MET A 174 -8.53 15.38 9.11
CA MET A 174 -7.78 15.34 10.36
C MET A 174 -8.30 16.39 11.33
N PRO A 175 -8.72 16.01 12.56
CA PRO A 175 -9.07 16.98 13.56
C PRO A 175 -7.82 17.80 13.94
N PHE A 176 -7.84 19.09 13.64
CA PHE A 176 -6.81 20.03 14.06
C PHE A 176 -7.07 20.44 15.51
N ALA A 177 -6.31 19.91 16.44
CA ALA A 177 -6.23 20.43 17.79
C ALA A 177 -5.40 21.70 17.76
N GLY A 178 -6.05 22.86 17.56
CA GLY A 178 -5.37 24.17 17.54
C GLY A 178 -4.51 24.37 18.78
N GLY A 179 -3.25 24.73 18.59
CA GLY A 179 -2.37 25.24 19.65
C GLY A 179 -2.27 26.74 19.51
N VAL A 180 -2.39 27.45 20.63
CA VAL A 180 -2.00 28.87 20.70
C VAL A 180 -0.49 28.88 20.99
N TYR A 181 0.28 29.45 20.05
CA TYR A 181 1.71 29.70 20.20
C TYR A 181 1.93 31.10 20.75
#